data_6f8044a20b225d3ab5d7d0ace19f7511
#
_entry.id   6f8044a20b225d3ab5d7d0ace19f7511
#
_cell.length_a   1.000
_cell.length_b   1.000
_cell.length_c   1.000
_cell.angle_alpha   90.00
_cell.angle_beta   90.00
_cell.angle_gamma   90.00
#
_symmetry.space_group_name_H-M   'P 1'
#
loop_
_entity.id
_entity.type
_entity.pdbx_description
1 polymer ?
#
loop_
_entity_poly.entity_id
_entity_poly.type
_entity_poly.pdbx_seq_one_letter_code
_entity_poly.pdbx_strand_id
1 'polypeptide(L)'
;MSDLLRDAANRSISYLESLSERRVSPSPEAIARLSALNIDLPQKPTDPRVVLQQLDDIGSPATMAMAGPRFFGFVIGGALPATVAASWLATAWDQNAGLYNSTPGAATIEQVALRWLVDILGLPQGIAGSFVTGTTVAHITALAAARHAVLAKVGWNVEADGLFGAPPITVITGAEAHPTLYKALGVVGLGRKRVVKVPVDSQGRMRAEAMPRIEGPTIVCVQAGNVNTGSFDPIGDICDRAHESGAFVHVDGAFGLWARASAEQAHLATGIERADSWATDAHKWLNVPYDSGVAFVRDSDALRAAMAVTAEYLPTDSVQRNPSDYTPELSRRARGVEVWAALLALGRDGVDEMVARHCRQARRFAQRLSAAQFEILNDVVLNQVLVLFGDAERTTRVIAAIQAEGTCWAGITVWQGRTAMRISVISWATTDEDVERSADAMIRVARSVSS
;
A
#
# COMPACT_ATOMS: atom_id res chain seq x y z
N MET A 1 34.33 -1.00 11.60
CA MET A 1 33.02 -0.46 11.17
C MET A 1 32.98 -0.19 9.67
N SER A 2 33.83 0.69 9.13
CA SER A 2 33.79 1.09 7.71
C SER A 2 33.89 -0.06 6.71
N ASP A 3 34.73 -1.07 6.94
CA ASP A 3 34.90 -2.20 6.02
C ASP A 3 33.69 -3.13 6.00
N LEU A 4 33.05 -3.36 7.16
CA LEU A 4 31.80 -4.14 7.23
C LEU A 4 30.66 -3.44 6.48
N LEU A 5 30.54 -2.10 6.62
CA LEU A 5 29.50 -1.35 5.92
C LEU A 5 29.76 -1.30 4.41
N ARG A 6 31.03 -1.21 3.97
CA ARG A 6 31.36 -1.30 2.53
C ARG A 6 31.06 -2.68 1.97
N ASP A 7 31.36 -3.76 2.70
CA ASP A 7 31.01 -5.13 2.29
C ASP A 7 29.49 -5.29 2.16
N ALA A 8 28.70 -4.81 3.14
CA ALA A 8 27.24 -4.82 3.06
C ALA A 8 26.70 -4.02 1.85
N ALA A 9 27.27 -2.85 1.59
CA ALA A 9 26.91 -2.02 0.43
C ALA A 9 27.20 -2.75 -0.89
N ASN A 10 28.38 -3.35 -1.03
CA ASN A 10 28.78 -4.10 -2.24
C ASN A 10 27.84 -5.29 -2.49
N ARG A 11 27.50 -6.08 -1.47
CA ARG A 11 26.55 -7.20 -1.56
C ARG A 11 25.16 -6.70 -1.96
N SER A 12 24.68 -5.62 -1.35
CA SER A 12 23.39 -5.02 -1.68
C SER A 12 23.32 -4.51 -3.12
N ILE A 13 24.37 -3.86 -3.60
CA ILE A 13 24.48 -3.39 -4.98
C ILE A 13 24.46 -4.58 -5.95
N SER A 14 25.29 -5.61 -5.71
CA SER A 14 25.32 -6.83 -6.54
C SER A 14 23.94 -7.52 -6.59
N TYR A 15 23.22 -7.56 -5.45
CA TYR A 15 21.87 -8.09 -5.40
C TYR A 15 20.92 -7.29 -6.30
N LEU A 16 20.92 -5.96 -6.19
CA LEU A 16 20.04 -5.07 -6.96
C LEU A 16 20.35 -5.15 -8.47
N GLU A 17 21.61 -5.19 -8.86
CA GLU A 17 22.05 -5.35 -10.26
C GLU A 17 21.60 -6.68 -10.87
N SER A 18 21.49 -7.74 -10.05
CA SER A 18 21.06 -9.06 -10.50
C SER A 18 19.56 -9.16 -10.81
N LEU A 19 18.73 -8.22 -10.34
CA LEU A 19 17.24 -8.32 -10.38
C LEU A 19 16.66 -8.37 -11.78
N SER A 20 17.30 -7.75 -12.77
CA SER A 20 16.86 -7.75 -14.17
C SER A 20 16.96 -9.12 -14.83
N GLU A 21 17.93 -9.94 -14.43
CA GLU A 21 18.22 -11.22 -15.09
C GLU A 21 17.84 -12.45 -14.28
N ARG A 22 17.82 -12.33 -12.93
CA ARG A 22 17.52 -13.48 -12.09
C ARG A 22 16.07 -13.95 -12.22
N ARG A 23 15.85 -15.22 -11.92
CA ARG A 23 14.51 -15.78 -11.75
C ARG A 23 13.74 -15.00 -10.70
N VAL A 24 12.44 -14.77 -10.94
CA VAL A 24 11.59 -14.04 -9.96
C VAL A 24 11.32 -14.90 -8.73
N SER A 25 11.00 -16.19 -8.91
CA SER A 25 10.88 -17.16 -7.82
C SER A 25 12.23 -17.76 -7.47
N PRO A 26 12.57 -17.94 -6.18
CA PRO A 26 13.77 -18.67 -5.77
C PRO A 26 13.71 -20.13 -6.21
N SER A 27 14.86 -20.76 -6.40
CA SER A 27 14.91 -22.18 -6.73
C SER A 27 14.58 -23.07 -5.51
N PRO A 28 14.10 -24.31 -5.72
CA PRO A 28 13.87 -25.25 -4.63
C PRO A 28 15.12 -25.50 -3.77
N GLU A 29 16.31 -25.50 -4.40
CA GLU A 29 17.60 -25.68 -3.71
C GLU A 29 17.91 -24.49 -2.81
N ALA A 30 17.64 -23.25 -3.27
CA ALA A 30 17.81 -22.04 -2.45
C ALA A 30 16.88 -22.07 -1.24
N ILE A 31 15.64 -22.47 -1.42
CA ILE A 31 14.67 -22.62 -0.31
C ILE A 31 15.14 -23.70 0.68
N ALA A 32 15.61 -24.85 0.20
CA ALA A 32 16.08 -25.93 1.06
C ALA A 32 17.28 -25.49 1.93
N ARG A 33 18.16 -24.65 1.40
CA ARG A 33 19.31 -24.09 2.14
C ARG A 33 18.93 -23.18 3.31
N LEU A 34 17.71 -22.63 3.36
CA LEU A 34 17.25 -21.81 4.50
C LEU A 34 17.30 -22.56 5.84
N SER A 35 17.22 -23.89 5.82
CA SER A 35 17.35 -24.71 7.03
C SER A 35 18.70 -24.48 7.76
N ALA A 36 19.75 -24.07 7.05
CA ALA A 36 21.05 -23.76 7.63
C ALA A 36 21.06 -22.48 8.49
N LEU A 37 20.03 -21.64 8.40
CA LEU A 37 19.85 -20.48 9.29
C LEU A 37 19.17 -20.86 10.62
N ASN A 38 18.55 -22.03 10.70
CA ASN A 38 17.86 -22.49 11.92
C ASN A 38 18.86 -23.21 12.83
N ILE A 39 19.68 -22.44 13.51
CA ILE A 39 20.67 -22.91 14.48
C ILE A 39 20.28 -22.44 15.88
N ASP A 40 20.78 -23.13 16.91
CA ASP A 40 20.65 -22.66 18.28
C ASP A 40 21.38 -21.32 18.48
N LEU A 41 20.90 -20.49 19.41
CA LEU A 41 21.56 -19.23 19.75
C LEU A 41 23.01 -19.50 20.16
N PRO A 42 24.01 -18.93 19.47
CA PRO A 42 25.41 -19.15 19.79
C PRO A 42 25.76 -18.70 21.22
N GLN A 43 26.52 -19.53 21.95
CA GLN A 43 27.00 -19.19 23.27
C GLN A 43 28.10 -18.12 23.28
N LYS A 44 28.79 -17.93 22.17
CA LYS A 44 29.84 -16.93 21.98
C LYS A 44 29.50 -15.98 20.85
N PRO A 45 30.01 -14.74 20.90
CA PRO A 45 29.86 -13.80 19.79
C PRO A 45 30.40 -14.38 18.47
N THR A 46 29.66 -14.14 17.38
CA THR A 46 30.08 -14.47 16.00
C THR A 46 30.69 -13.22 15.35
N ASP A 47 31.74 -13.39 14.54
CA ASP A 47 32.30 -12.28 13.76
C ASP A 47 31.21 -11.66 12.87
N PRO A 48 30.97 -10.34 12.93
CA PRO A 48 29.96 -9.67 12.10
C PRO A 48 30.10 -9.89 10.60
N ARG A 49 31.29 -10.15 10.08
CA ARG A 49 31.52 -10.51 8.67
C ARG A 49 30.92 -11.87 8.33
N VAL A 50 31.08 -12.85 9.23
CA VAL A 50 30.49 -14.19 9.07
C VAL A 50 28.96 -14.10 9.12
N VAL A 51 28.39 -13.27 10.01
CA VAL A 51 26.94 -13.03 10.08
C VAL A 51 26.44 -12.45 8.76
N LEU A 52 27.09 -11.41 8.23
CA LEU A 52 26.70 -10.78 6.95
C LEU A 52 26.84 -11.77 5.78
N GLN A 53 27.91 -12.55 5.76
CA GLN A 53 28.12 -13.57 4.75
C GLN A 53 27.01 -14.63 4.76
N GLN A 54 26.63 -15.15 5.93
CA GLN A 54 25.56 -16.15 6.04
C GLN A 54 24.22 -15.60 5.58
N LEU A 55 23.89 -14.34 5.95
CA LEU A 55 22.67 -13.68 5.49
C LEU A 55 22.62 -13.56 3.97
N ASP A 56 23.72 -13.20 3.34
CA ASP A 56 23.79 -13.04 1.89
C ASP A 56 23.86 -14.39 1.16
N ASP A 57 24.78 -15.28 1.52
CA ASP A 57 25.00 -16.55 0.81
C ASP A 57 23.80 -17.51 0.90
N ILE A 58 22.99 -17.41 1.97
CA ILE A 58 21.83 -18.28 2.20
C ILE A 58 20.52 -17.51 1.95
N GLY A 59 20.39 -16.29 2.48
CA GLY A 59 19.17 -15.50 2.42
C GLY A 59 18.91 -14.91 1.04
N SER A 60 19.88 -14.22 0.44
CA SER A 60 19.71 -13.52 -0.84
C SER A 60 19.22 -14.42 -1.98
N PRO A 61 19.74 -15.65 -2.20
CA PRO A 61 19.23 -16.56 -3.22
C PRO A 61 17.80 -17.04 -2.97
N ALA A 62 17.35 -17.06 -1.72
CA ALA A 62 16.03 -17.52 -1.31
C ALA A 62 14.96 -16.41 -1.30
N THR A 63 15.33 -15.14 -1.60
CA THR A 63 14.37 -14.04 -1.72
C THR A 63 13.63 -14.10 -3.05
N MET A 64 12.35 -13.71 -3.04
CA MET A 64 11.64 -13.34 -4.25
C MET A 64 12.25 -12.06 -4.84
N ALA A 65 12.38 -11.97 -6.16
CA ALA A 65 12.86 -10.75 -6.82
C ALA A 65 11.76 -9.67 -6.89
N MET A 66 11.20 -9.29 -5.72
CA MET A 66 10.06 -8.38 -5.63
C MET A 66 10.39 -6.98 -6.12
N ALA A 67 11.60 -6.48 -5.88
CA ALA A 67 12.04 -5.17 -6.35
C ALA A 67 12.44 -5.16 -7.84
N GLY A 68 12.41 -6.32 -8.51
CA GLY A 68 12.73 -6.47 -9.93
C GLY A 68 11.59 -6.09 -10.86
N PRO A 69 11.86 -6.10 -12.18
CA PRO A 69 10.91 -5.61 -13.18
C PRO A 69 9.75 -6.57 -13.49
N ARG A 70 9.82 -7.85 -13.12
CA ARG A 70 8.87 -8.89 -13.55
C ARG A 70 8.08 -9.56 -12.41
N PHE A 71 8.06 -8.94 -11.23
CA PHE A 71 7.18 -9.34 -10.13
C PHE A 71 5.87 -8.54 -10.20
N PHE A 72 4.76 -9.18 -10.54
CA PHE A 72 3.45 -8.57 -10.72
C PHE A 72 2.44 -9.00 -9.65
N GLY A 73 2.91 -9.42 -8.48
CA GLY A 73 2.07 -9.91 -7.39
C GLY A 73 1.67 -8.84 -6.38
N PHE A 74 0.54 -9.04 -5.71
CA PHE A 74 0.10 -8.34 -4.50
C PHE A 74 0.07 -6.80 -4.53
N VAL A 75 0.22 -6.15 -5.69
CA VAL A 75 0.38 -4.69 -5.80
C VAL A 75 1.62 -4.23 -5.00
N ILE A 76 2.73 -4.93 -5.18
CA ILE A 76 4.01 -4.60 -4.55
C ILE A 76 4.85 -3.78 -5.52
N GLY A 77 5.21 -2.55 -5.13
CA GLY A 77 6.14 -1.69 -5.86
C GLY A 77 7.59 -2.20 -5.75
N GLY A 78 8.46 -1.66 -6.58
CA GLY A 78 9.89 -1.80 -6.40
C GLY A 78 10.45 -0.81 -5.37
N ALA A 79 11.74 -0.57 -5.42
CA ALA A 79 12.40 0.50 -4.67
C ALA A 79 13.26 1.33 -5.61
N LEU A 80 12.96 2.62 -5.73
CA LEU A 80 13.75 3.55 -6.54
C LEU A 80 15.19 3.64 -6.00
N PRO A 81 16.23 3.72 -6.83
CA PRO A 81 17.62 3.83 -6.36
C PRO A 81 17.83 4.98 -5.37
N ALA A 82 17.21 6.14 -5.62
CA ALA A 82 17.28 7.29 -4.71
C ALA A 82 16.69 6.99 -3.33
N THR A 83 15.62 6.19 -3.28
CA THR A 83 14.95 5.84 -2.01
C THR A 83 15.72 4.77 -1.24
N VAL A 84 16.37 3.82 -1.92
CA VAL A 84 17.28 2.87 -1.27
C VAL A 84 18.46 3.59 -0.64
N ALA A 85 19.09 4.50 -1.37
CA ALA A 85 20.19 5.31 -0.85
C ALA A 85 19.77 6.20 0.33
N ALA A 86 18.60 6.84 0.23
CA ALA A 86 18.01 7.63 1.33
C ALA A 86 17.70 6.77 2.57
N SER A 87 17.25 5.52 2.37
CA SER A 87 17.02 4.56 3.45
C SER A 87 18.31 4.20 4.19
N TRP A 88 19.44 4.09 3.48
CA TRP A 88 20.75 3.86 4.11
C TRP A 88 21.16 5.04 4.99
N LEU A 89 20.91 6.28 4.53
CA LEU A 89 21.16 7.49 5.34
C LEU A 89 20.26 7.53 6.57
N ALA A 90 18.95 7.28 6.38
CA ALA A 90 17.97 7.26 7.48
C ALA A 90 18.34 6.21 8.54
N THR A 91 18.82 5.03 8.11
CA THR A 91 19.31 3.97 9.01
C THR A 91 20.58 4.39 9.74
N ALA A 92 21.52 5.07 9.05
CA ALA A 92 22.75 5.56 9.67
C ALA A 92 22.50 6.70 10.68
N TRP A 93 21.49 7.54 10.44
CA TRP A 93 21.07 8.58 11.37
C TRP A 93 20.38 8.05 12.63
N ASP A 94 19.74 6.87 12.53
CA ASP A 94 19.06 6.17 13.62
C ASP A 94 18.12 7.07 14.44
N GLN A 95 17.28 7.86 13.75
CA GLN A 95 16.43 8.86 14.40
C GLN A 95 15.09 8.25 14.85
N ASN A 96 14.75 8.41 16.13
CA ASN A 96 13.40 8.20 16.62
C ASN A 96 12.52 9.40 16.26
N ALA A 97 11.81 9.32 15.12
CA ALA A 97 11.07 10.44 14.52
C ALA A 97 9.72 10.71 15.21
N GLY A 98 9.67 10.72 16.55
CA GLY A 98 8.46 10.99 17.32
C GLY A 98 8.26 12.46 17.67
N LEU A 99 9.32 13.13 18.12
CA LEU A 99 9.25 14.49 18.65
C LEU A 99 10.18 15.44 17.88
N TYR A 100 9.70 16.63 17.59
CA TYR A 100 10.50 17.66 16.90
C TYR A 100 11.78 18.02 17.67
N ASN A 101 11.67 18.23 18.97
CA ASN A 101 12.81 18.65 19.79
C ASN A 101 13.97 17.66 19.81
N SER A 102 13.68 16.36 19.68
CA SER A 102 14.72 15.31 19.65
C SER A 102 15.25 15.05 18.25
N THR A 103 14.44 15.25 17.21
CA THR A 103 14.78 14.90 15.82
C THR A 103 14.27 15.95 14.84
N PRO A 104 14.75 17.21 14.94
CA PRO A 104 14.23 18.32 14.13
C PRO A 104 14.42 18.10 12.62
N GLY A 105 15.52 17.46 12.20
CA GLY A 105 15.77 17.14 10.80
C GLY A 105 14.75 16.16 10.24
N ALA A 106 14.52 15.02 10.92
CA ALA A 106 13.56 14.02 10.49
C ALA A 106 12.12 14.57 10.51
N ALA A 107 11.73 15.32 11.56
CA ALA A 107 10.41 15.92 11.66
C ALA A 107 10.16 16.97 10.56
N THR A 108 11.15 17.78 10.22
CA THR A 108 11.06 18.76 9.12
C THR A 108 10.93 18.08 7.76
N ILE A 109 11.73 17.05 7.47
CA ILE A 109 11.66 16.26 6.23
C ILE A 109 10.28 15.61 6.11
N GLU A 110 9.76 15.02 7.20
CA GLU A 110 8.42 14.44 7.23
C GLU A 110 7.35 15.47 6.88
N GLN A 111 7.40 16.66 7.48
CA GLN A 111 6.42 17.71 7.23
C GLN A 111 6.46 18.20 5.77
N VAL A 112 7.65 18.34 5.19
CA VAL A 112 7.82 18.70 3.78
C VAL A 112 7.25 17.62 2.86
N ALA A 113 7.58 16.34 3.13
CA ALA A 113 7.08 15.22 2.35
C ALA A 113 5.55 15.10 2.40
N LEU A 114 4.92 15.29 3.58
CA LEU A 114 3.47 15.30 3.71
C LEU A 114 2.82 16.45 2.92
N ARG A 115 3.38 17.64 2.96
CA ARG A 115 2.90 18.78 2.17
C ARG A 115 2.96 18.49 0.66
N TRP A 116 4.07 17.92 0.18
CA TRP A 116 4.22 17.54 -1.22
C TRP A 116 3.25 16.43 -1.64
N LEU A 117 2.98 15.47 -0.75
CA LEU A 117 1.97 14.43 -1.00
C LEU A 117 0.57 15.02 -1.11
N VAL A 118 0.17 15.92 -0.21
CA VAL A 118 -1.13 16.62 -0.27
C VAL A 118 -1.28 17.32 -1.62
N ASP A 119 -0.24 17.99 -2.07
CA ASP A 119 -0.23 18.75 -3.30
C ASP A 119 -0.28 17.84 -4.56
N ILE A 120 0.58 16.81 -4.66
CA ILE A 120 0.62 15.93 -5.84
C ILE A 120 -0.61 15.04 -5.96
N LEU A 121 -1.22 14.65 -4.83
CA LEU A 121 -2.46 13.86 -4.79
C LEU A 121 -3.73 14.73 -4.90
N GLY A 122 -3.58 16.04 -5.01
CA GLY A 122 -4.69 16.98 -5.14
C GLY A 122 -5.69 16.91 -3.97
N LEU A 123 -5.18 16.66 -2.77
CA LEU A 123 -5.98 16.64 -1.55
C LEU A 123 -6.18 18.07 -1.00
N PRO A 124 -7.21 18.32 -0.17
CA PRO A 124 -7.46 19.64 0.39
C PRO A 124 -6.26 20.18 1.17
N GLN A 125 -6.02 21.47 1.08
CA GLN A 125 -4.97 22.11 1.87
C GLN A 125 -5.36 22.17 3.36
N GLY A 126 -4.36 22.14 4.24
CA GLY A 126 -4.57 22.22 5.69
C GLY A 126 -4.95 20.93 6.38
N ILE A 127 -5.06 19.82 5.66
CA ILE A 127 -5.32 18.50 6.26
C ILE A 127 -4.09 18.02 7.04
N ALA A 128 -4.33 17.20 8.06
CA ALA A 128 -3.28 16.52 8.78
C ALA A 128 -2.89 15.21 8.09
N GLY A 129 -1.61 14.84 8.17
CA GLY A 129 -1.10 13.57 7.66
C GLY A 129 -0.11 12.92 8.61
N SER A 130 0.10 11.62 8.50
CA SER A 130 1.15 10.89 9.22
C SER A 130 1.67 9.73 8.41
N PHE A 131 2.99 9.47 8.53
CA PHE A 131 3.59 8.24 8.01
C PHE A 131 3.40 7.10 9.01
N VAL A 132 2.98 5.97 8.48
CA VAL A 132 2.74 4.72 9.21
C VAL A 132 3.37 3.55 8.43
N THR A 133 3.30 2.34 8.98
CA THR A 133 3.90 1.15 8.34
C THR A 133 3.20 0.73 7.02
N GLY A 134 1.96 1.11 6.82
CA GLY A 134 1.20 0.78 5.61
C GLY A 134 -0.29 1.05 5.77
N THR A 135 -1.06 0.85 4.70
CA THR A 135 -2.49 1.15 4.65
C THR A 135 -3.29 0.50 5.78
N THR A 136 -2.91 -0.68 6.29
CA THR A 136 -3.59 -1.26 7.46
C THR A 136 -3.52 -0.35 8.68
N VAL A 137 -2.34 0.21 8.99
CA VAL A 137 -2.17 1.16 10.11
C VAL A 137 -2.73 2.52 9.75
N ALA A 138 -2.67 2.93 8.48
CA ALA A 138 -3.33 4.14 8.00
C ALA A 138 -4.86 4.08 8.20
N HIS A 139 -5.49 2.94 7.93
CA HIS A 139 -6.90 2.70 8.27
C HIS A 139 -7.16 2.80 9.77
N ILE A 140 -6.33 2.16 10.61
CA ILE A 140 -6.48 2.23 12.07
C ILE A 140 -6.44 3.70 12.53
N THR A 141 -5.46 4.46 12.05
CA THR A 141 -5.28 5.88 12.37
C THR A 141 -6.48 6.72 11.93
N ALA A 142 -6.87 6.60 10.66
CA ALA A 142 -7.99 7.37 10.09
C ALA A 142 -9.34 6.96 10.71
N LEU A 143 -9.57 5.67 10.95
CA LEU A 143 -10.81 5.18 11.56
C LEU A 143 -10.90 5.52 13.06
N ALA A 144 -9.79 5.65 13.77
CA ALA A 144 -9.79 6.18 15.14
C ALA A 144 -10.23 7.66 15.15
N ALA A 145 -9.69 8.48 14.24
CA ALA A 145 -10.14 9.86 14.07
C ALA A 145 -11.61 9.94 13.63
N ALA A 146 -12.05 9.07 12.70
CA ALA A 146 -13.45 8.99 12.29
C ALA A 146 -14.37 8.62 13.44
N ARG A 147 -13.99 7.63 14.26
CA ARG A 147 -14.71 7.22 15.46
C ARG A 147 -14.87 8.38 16.44
N HIS A 148 -13.77 9.11 16.72
CA HIS A 148 -13.81 10.33 17.50
C HIS A 148 -14.80 11.33 16.92
N ALA A 149 -14.65 11.69 15.65
CA ALA A 149 -15.45 12.72 15.00
C ALA A 149 -16.95 12.43 15.02
N VAL A 150 -17.38 11.20 14.73
CA VAL A 150 -18.81 10.85 14.69
C VAL A 150 -19.41 10.73 16.10
N LEU A 151 -18.65 10.32 17.12
CA LEU A 151 -19.11 10.23 18.51
C LEU A 151 -19.13 11.60 19.19
N ALA A 152 -18.13 12.47 18.92
CA ALA A 152 -18.13 13.83 19.45
C ALA A 152 -19.35 14.65 19.02
N LYS A 153 -19.85 14.44 17.79
CA LYS A 153 -21.09 15.08 17.30
C LYS A 153 -22.32 14.75 18.16
N VAL A 154 -22.32 13.62 18.87
CA VAL A 154 -23.41 13.19 19.76
C VAL A 154 -23.05 13.32 21.24
N GLY A 155 -21.97 14.07 21.54
CA GLY A 155 -21.56 14.41 22.91
C GLY A 155 -20.81 13.31 23.67
N TRP A 156 -20.22 12.31 22.95
CA TRP A 156 -19.48 11.21 23.57
C TRP A 156 -17.96 11.36 23.35
N ASN A 157 -17.19 11.32 24.44
CA ASN A 157 -15.72 11.36 24.38
C ASN A 157 -15.15 9.94 24.41
N VAL A 158 -14.89 9.38 23.23
CA VAL A 158 -14.46 7.98 23.10
C VAL A 158 -13.03 7.73 23.62
N GLU A 159 -12.17 8.71 23.65
CA GLU A 159 -10.81 8.58 24.18
C GLU A 159 -10.80 8.53 25.71
N ALA A 160 -11.74 9.21 26.38
CA ALA A 160 -11.89 9.19 27.83
C ALA A 160 -12.75 8.00 28.31
N ASP A 161 -13.88 7.75 27.63
CA ASP A 161 -14.94 6.86 28.12
C ASP A 161 -14.96 5.50 27.40
N GLY A 162 -14.16 5.34 26.33
CA GLY A 162 -14.12 4.13 25.52
C GLY A 162 -15.43 3.90 24.73
N LEU A 163 -15.65 2.64 24.31
CA LEU A 163 -16.83 2.26 23.51
C LEU A 163 -17.95 1.60 24.33
N PHE A 164 -17.72 1.28 25.61
CA PHE A 164 -18.75 0.67 26.44
C PHE A 164 -19.79 1.70 26.86
N GLY A 165 -21.03 1.54 26.38
CA GLY A 165 -22.10 2.49 26.58
C GLY A 165 -22.15 3.63 25.55
N ALA A 166 -21.20 3.69 24.64
CA ALA A 166 -21.23 4.67 23.53
C ALA A 166 -22.44 4.45 22.60
N PRO A 167 -22.97 5.51 21.98
CA PRO A 167 -23.91 5.39 20.89
C PRO A 167 -23.34 4.49 19.78
N PRO A 168 -24.13 3.58 19.21
CA PRO A 168 -23.64 2.64 18.20
C PRO A 168 -23.18 3.38 16.94
N ILE A 169 -22.00 3.01 16.41
CA ILE A 169 -21.51 3.50 15.12
C ILE A 169 -21.89 2.49 14.05
N THR A 170 -22.54 2.97 12.97
CA THR A 170 -22.75 2.21 11.75
C THR A 170 -21.55 2.35 10.81
N VAL A 171 -21.03 1.24 10.30
CA VAL A 171 -19.99 1.25 9.26
C VAL A 171 -20.58 0.70 7.97
N ILE A 172 -20.46 1.46 6.89
CA ILE A 172 -20.98 1.11 5.55
C ILE A 172 -19.78 0.97 4.60
N THR A 173 -19.73 -0.08 3.77
CA THR A 173 -18.71 -0.23 2.71
C THR A 173 -19.23 -1.09 1.56
N GLY A 174 -18.57 -1.04 0.41
CA GLY A 174 -18.83 -1.95 -0.70
C GLY A 174 -18.55 -3.41 -0.36
N ALA A 175 -19.29 -4.34 -0.98
CA ALA A 175 -19.17 -5.78 -0.72
C ALA A 175 -17.77 -6.34 -1.01
N GLU A 176 -17.00 -5.70 -1.90
CA GLU A 176 -15.64 -6.08 -2.31
C GLU A 176 -14.53 -5.26 -1.62
N ALA A 177 -14.81 -4.70 -0.43
CA ALA A 177 -13.80 -3.98 0.35
C ALA A 177 -12.63 -4.87 0.76
N HIS A 178 -11.43 -4.32 0.75
CA HIS A 178 -10.21 -5.07 1.04
C HIS A 178 -10.17 -5.60 2.48
N PRO A 179 -9.65 -6.83 2.73
CA PRO A 179 -9.60 -7.44 4.07
C PRO A 179 -8.89 -6.61 5.15
N THR A 180 -7.95 -5.73 4.78
CA THR A 180 -7.26 -4.84 5.73
C THR A 180 -8.18 -3.82 6.38
N LEU A 181 -9.23 -3.36 5.69
CA LEU A 181 -10.26 -2.50 6.27
C LEU A 181 -10.97 -3.23 7.43
N TYR A 182 -11.41 -4.47 7.21
CA TYR A 182 -12.06 -5.26 8.28
C TYR A 182 -11.11 -5.55 9.45
N LYS A 183 -9.82 -5.75 9.16
CA LYS A 183 -8.80 -5.89 10.22
C LYS A 183 -8.72 -4.62 11.06
N ALA A 184 -8.64 -3.46 10.42
CA ALA A 184 -8.59 -2.17 11.11
C ALA A 184 -9.86 -1.90 11.94
N LEU A 185 -11.06 -2.16 11.38
CA LEU A 185 -12.32 -2.07 12.10
C LEU A 185 -12.36 -2.93 13.37
N GLY A 186 -11.77 -4.14 13.30
CA GLY A 186 -11.63 -4.99 14.47
C GLY A 186 -10.72 -4.39 15.54
N VAL A 187 -9.59 -3.78 15.12
CA VAL A 187 -8.61 -3.17 16.04
C VAL A 187 -9.18 -1.93 16.74
N VAL A 188 -9.90 -1.06 15.99
CA VAL A 188 -10.51 0.14 16.58
C VAL A 188 -11.83 -0.13 17.34
N GLY A 189 -12.21 -1.41 17.49
CA GLY A 189 -13.36 -1.83 18.31
C GLY A 189 -14.72 -1.73 17.61
N LEU A 190 -14.78 -1.40 16.33
CA LEU A 190 -16.03 -1.27 15.55
C LEU A 190 -16.61 -2.62 15.08
N GLY A 191 -15.81 -3.68 15.12
CA GLY A 191 -16.23 -5.05 14.81
C GLY A 191 -16.33 -5.38 13.31
N ARG A 192 -15.77 -6.52 12.92
CA ARG A 192 -15.68 -6.96 11.52
C ARG A 192 -17.02 -7.42 10.93
N LYS A 193 -17.93 -7.96 11.78
CA LYS A 193 -19.21 -8.55 11.35
C LYS A 193 -20.37 -7.56 11.37
N ARG A 194 -20.16 -6.35 11.91
CA ARG A 194 -21.21 -5.32 12.06
C ARG A 194 -21.31 -4.39 10.85
N VAL A 195 -20.45 -4.60 9.86
CA VAL A 195 -20.35 -3.76 8.66
C VAL A 195 -21.57 -3.99 7.76
N VAL A 196 -22.22 -2.92 7.34
CA VAL A 196 -23.28 -2.94 6.34
C VAL A 196 -22.64 -2.94 4.96
N LYS A 197 -22.84 -4.01 4.22
CA LYS A 197 -22.28 -4.18 2.87
C LYS A 197 -23.24 -3.68 1.81
N VAL A 198 -22.78 -2.73 1.00
CA VAL A 198 -23.52 -2.23 -0.15
C VAL A 198 -23.17 -3.09 -1.38
N PRO A 199 -24.15 -3.51 -2.19
CA PRO A 199 -23.90 -4.21 -3.43
C PRO A 199 -22.94 -3.45 -4.36
N VAL A 200 -22.16 -4.20 -5.13
CA VAL A 200 -21.23 -3.67 -6.13
C VAL A 200 -21.63 -4.07 -7.54
N ASP A 201 -21.07 -3.41 -8.55
CA ASP A 201 -21.21 -3.80 -9.95
C ASP A 201 -20.21 -4.90 -10.37
N SER A 202 -20.19 -5.23 -11.65
CA SER A 202 -19.27 -6.23 -12.23
C SER A 202 -17.79 -5.85 -12.11
N GLN A 203 -17.48 -4.57 -11.88
CA GLN A 203 -16.12 -4.08 -11.69
C GLN A 203 -15.77 -3.84 -10.22
N GLY A 204 -16.69 -4.15 -9.29
CA GLY A 204 -16.49 -4.02 -7.85
C GLY A 204 -16.73 -2.61 -7.30
N ARG A 205 -17.33 -1.72 -8.10
CA ARG A 205 -17.69 -0.37 -7.67
C ARG A 205 -18.95 -0.40 -6.82
N MET A 206 -18.93 0.26 -5.68
CA MET A 206 -20.06 0.38 -4.78
C MET A 206 -21.22 1.11 -5.50
N ARG A 207 -22.42 0.54 -5.40
CA ARG A 207 -23.64 1.16 -5.95
C ARG A 207 -24.16 2.22 -4.98
N ALA A 208 -23.88 3.50 -5.25
CA ALA A 208 -24.25 4.60 -4.37
C ALA A 208 -25.77 4.65 -4.11
N GLU A 209 -26.59 4.30 -5.13
CA GLU A 209 -28.05 4.24 -5.02
C GLU A 209 -28.56 3.13 -4.10
N ALA A 210 -27.75 2.11 -3.84
CA ALA A 210 -28.06 1.00 -2.95
C ALA A 210 -27.61 1.21 -1.49
N MET A 211 -27.02 2.37 -1.19
CA MET A 211 -26.67 2.72 0.18
C MET A 211 -27.92 2.81 1.05
N PRO A 212 -27.90 2.24 2.27
CA PRO A 212 -29.02 2.40 3.20
C PRO A 212 -29.16 3.85 3.63
N ARG A 213 -30.34 4.19 4.17
CA ARG A 213 -30.54 5.47 4.87
C ARG A 213 -29.56 5.55 6.05
N ILE A 214 -28.88 6.67 6.15
CA ILE A 214 -27.92 6.94 7.22
C ILE A 214 -28.67 7.55 8.42
N GLU A 215 -28.50 6.90 9.58
CA GLU A 215 -29.09 7.35 10.84
C GLU A 215 -28.04 7.26 11.96
N GLY A 216 -27.85 8.37 12.69
CA GLY A 216 -26.88 8.46 13.79
C GLY A 216 -25.39 8.40 13.36
N PRO A 217 -24.48 8.15 14.31
CA PRO A 217 -23.05 8.11 14.05
C PRO A 217 -22.69 7.08 12.97
N THR A 218 -22.16 7.51 11.84
CA THR A 218 -21.90 6.62 10.69
C THR A 218 -20.55 6.94 10.03
N ILE A 219 -19.83 5.88 9.65
CA ILE A 219 -18.61 5.94 8.86
C ILE A 219 -18.86 5.18 7.55
N VAL A 220 -18.62 5.82 6.42
CA VAL A 220 -18.70 5.22 5.10
C VAL A 220 -17.28 5.01 4.58
N CYS A 221 -16.92 3.77 4.24
CA CYS A 221 -15.62 3.45 3.69
C CYS A 221 -15.74 3.13 2.20
N VAL A 222 -14.99 3.83 1.37
CA VAL A 222 -15.00 3.72 -0.10
C VAL A 222 -13.62 3.33 -0.61
N GLN A 223 -13.55 2.75 -1.82
CA GLN A 223 -12.30 2.34 -2.47
C GLN A 223 -11.93 3.27 -3.62
N ALA A 224 -10.69 3.72 -3.62
CA ALA A 224 -10.03 4.31 -4.78
C ALA A 224 -9.00 3.29 -5.31
N GLY A 225 -9.41 2.48 -6.28
CA GLY A 225 -8.66 1.37 -6.83
C GLY A 225 -8.95 0.04 -6.13
N ASN A 226 -9.94 -0.72 -6.63
CA ASN A 226 -10.20 -2.08 -6.17
C ASN A 226 -8.98 -2.97 -6.45
N VAL A 227 -8.60 -3.82 -5.49
CA VAL A 227 -7.38 -4.65 -5.57
C VAL A 227 -7.39 -5.61 -6.75
N ASN A 228 -8.56 -6.03 -7.24
CA ASN A 228 -8.71 -6.95 -8.36
C ASN A 228 -8.83 -6.22 -9.70
N THR A 229 -9.69 -5.22 -9.78
CA THR A 229 -10.06 -4.58 -11.05
C THR A 229 -9.38 -3.23 -11.30
N GLY A 230 -8.88 -2.59 -10.24
CA GLY A 230 -8.39 -1.21 -10.31
C GLY A 230 -9.50 -0.14 -10.33
N SER A 231 -10.77 -0.53 -10.27
CA SER A 231 -11.92 0.37 -10.37
C SER A 231 -12.10 1.23 -9.12
N PHE A 232 -12.76 2.36 -9.29
CA PHE A 232 -13.02 3.35 -8.23
C PHE A 232 -14.51 3.38 -7.92
N ASP A 233 -14.86 3.48 -6.63
CA ASP A 233 -16.21 3.79 -6.22
C ASP A 233 -16.64 5.19 -6.73
N PRO A 234 -17.92 5.49 -6.89
CA PRO A 234 -18.42 6.82 -7.26
C PRO A 234 -18.33 7.75 -6.04
N ILE A 235 -17.07 8.12 -5.67
CA ILE A 235 -16.74 8.76 -4.38
C ILE A 235 -17.47 10.09 -4.20
N GLY A 236 -17.60 10.90 -5.26
CA GLY A 236 -18.33 12.16 -5.21
C GLY A 236 -19.77 11.99 -4.78
N ASP A 237 -20.52 11.09 -5.43
CA ASP A 237 -21.93 10.81 -5.15
C ASP A 237 -22.12 10.21 -3.74
N ILE A 238 -21.18 9.38 -3.31
CA ILE A 238 -21.21 8.80 -1.96
C ILE A 238 -20.94 9.86 -0.90
N CYS A 239 -19.99 10.78 -1.14
CA CYS A 239 -19.73 11.91 -0.24
C CYS A 239 -20.98 12.80 -0.09
N ASP A 240 -21.68 13.12 -1.19
CA ASP A 240 -22.92 13.91 -1.13
C ASP A 240 -23.94 13.29 -0.19
N ARG A 241 -24.27 12.02 -0.42
CA ARG A 241 -25.25 11.28 0.39
C ARG A 241 -24.83 11.13 1.85
N ALA A 242 -23.52 10.86 2.08
CA ALA A 242 -23.00 10.66 3.42
C ALA A 242 -23.00 11.97 4.23
N HIS A 243 -22.55 13.06 3.64
CA HIS A 243 -22.43 14.36 4.32
C HIS A 243 -23.78 15.02 4.58
N GLU A 244 -24.81 14.82 3.71
CA GLU A 244 -26.17 15.26 3.98
C GLU A 244 -26.70 14.74 5.33
N SER A 245 -26.26 13.57 5.75
CA SER A 245 -26.63 12.93 7.02
C SER A 245 -25.54 13.06 8.10
N GLY A 246 -24.50 13.83 7.88
CA GLY A 246 -23.40 14.07 8.83
C GLY A 246 -22.46 12.89 9.05
N ALA A 247 -22.47 11.88 8.17
CA ALA A 247 -21.53 10.74 8.24
C ALA A 247 -20.10 11.17 7.87
N PHE A 248 -19.14 10.36 8.28
CA PHE A 248 -17.73 10.51 7.95
C PHE A 248 -17.35 9.59 6.79
N VAL A 249 -16.65 10.09 5.78
CA VAL A 249 -16.21 9.30 4.61
C VAL A 249 -14.72 9.04 4.68
N HIS A 250 -14.34 7.75 4.67
CA HIS A 250 -12.96 7.28 4.64
C HIS A 250 -12.63 6.61 3.31
N VAL A 251 -11.52 6.99 2.67
CA VAL A 251 -11.06 6.43 1.39
C VAL A 251 -9.92 5.43 1.62
N ASP A 252 -10.15 4.17 1.24
CA ASP A 252 -9.07 3.22 0.96
C ASP A 252 -8.51 3.51 -0.44
N GLY A 253 -7.41 4.23 -0.46
CA GLY A 253 -6.65 4.56 -1.67
C GLY A 253 -5.27 3.91 -1.68
N ALA A 254 -5.15 2.68 -1.14
CA ALA A 254 -3.89 2.00 -0.89
C ALA A 254 -2.89 2.10 -2.05
N PHE A 255 -3.35 2.01 -3.29
CA PHE A 255 -2.56 2.29 -4.48
C PHE A 255 -3.27 3.22 -5.47
N GLY A 256 -4.60 3.17 -5.55
CA GLY A 256 -5.35 3.91 -6.55
C GLY A 256 -5.38 5.43 -6.30
N LEU A 257 -5.13 5.90 -5.08
CA LEU A 257 -5.01 7.34 -4.81
C LEU A 257 -3.94 8.00 -5.70
N TRP A 258 -2.91 7.25 -6.10
CA TRP A 258 -1.86 7.72 -7.01
C TRP A 258 -2.35 8.03 -8.43
N ALA A 259 -3.54 7.60 -8.82
CA ALA A 259 -4.17 8.04 -10.08
C ALA A 259 -4.32 9.58 -10.15
N ARG A 260 -4.48 10.25 -8.99
CA ARG A 260 -4.53 11.72 -8.90
C ARG A 260 -3.26 12.42 -9.36
N ALA A 261 -2.13 11.74 -9.27
CA ALA A 261 -0.83 12.27 -9.69
C ALA A 261 -0.57 12.12 -11.19
N SER A 262 -1.50 11.52 -11.95
CA SER A 262 -1.38 11.36 -13.40
C SER A 262 -2.48 12.11 -14.15
N ALA A 263 -2.09 12.93 -15.10
CA ALA A 263 -3.03 13.69 -15.94
C ALA A 263 -3.99 12.77 -16.72
N GLU A 264 -3.50 11.59 -17.17
CA GLU A 264 -4.32 10.60 -17.89
C GLU A 264 -5.34 9.91 -16.95
N GLN A 265 -5.00 9.69 -15.66
CA GLN A 265 -5.76 8.83 -14.77
C GLN A 265 -6.56 9.60 -13.71
N ALA A 266 -6.28 10.89 -13.50
CA ALA A 266 -6.88 11.70 -12.42
C ALA A 266 -8.42 11.71 -12.44
N HIS A 267 -9.02 11.60 -13.61
CA HIS A 267 -10.48 11.56 -13.80
C HIS A 267 -11.15 10.37 -13.08
N LEU A 268 -10.44 9.24 -12.88
CA LEU A 268 -10.96 8.08 -12.16
C LEU A 268 -11.26 8.36 -10.69
N ALA A 269 -10.57 9.32 -10.10
CA ALA A 269 -10.66 9.69 -8.69
C ALA A 269 -11.39 11.04 -8.50
N THR A 270 -12.31 11.39 -9.40
CA THR A 270 -13.11 12.62 -9.29
C THR A 270 -13.96 12.61 -8.02
N GLY A 271 -13.93 13.70 -7.25
CA GLY A 271 -14.68 13.86 -6.00
C GLY A 271 -13.97 13.29 -4.76
N ILE A 272 -12.81 12.69 -4.92
CA ILE A 272 -12.04 12.10 -3.80
C ILE A 272 -11.62 13.14 -2.76
N GLU A 273 -11.39 14.39 -3.20
CA GLU A 273 -11.04 15.53 -2.35
C GLU A 273 -12.16 15.92 -1.38
N ARG A 274 -13.37 15.38 -1.55
CA ARG A 274 -14.54 15.67 -0.71
C ARG A 274 -14.61 14.79 0.53
N ALA A 275 -13.90 13.66 0.56
CA ALA A 275 -13.85 12.76 1.71
C ALA A 275 -13.22 13.40 2.95
N ASP A 276 -13.33 12.76 4.09
CA ASP A 276 -12.84 13.24 5.38
C ASP A 276 -11.49 12.62 5.76
N SER A 277 -11.14 11.45 5.19
CA SER A 277 -9.83 10.84 5.40
C SER A 277 -9.43 9.93 4.24
N TRP A 278 -8.11 9.72 4.10
CA TRP A 278 -7.50 8.92 3.02
C TRP A 278 -6.35 8.08 3.56
N ALA A 279 -6.25 6.85 3.09
CA ALA A 279 -5.13 5.96 3.36
C ALA A 279 -4.46 5.55 2.04
N THR A 280 -3.14 5.61 1.98
CA THR A 280 -2.37 5.16 0.81
C THR A 280 -1.03 4.56 1.21
N ASP A 281 -0.40 3.80 0.31
CA ASP A 281 0.92 3.22 0.49
C ASP A 281 1.95 3.87 -0.44
N ALA A 282 3.01 4.41 0.15
CA ALA A 282 4.16 4.88 -0.61
C ALA A 282 5.04 3.70 -1.08
N HIS A 283 5.08 2.59 -0.32
CA HIS A 283 5.79 1.36 -0.72
C HIS A 283 5.08 0.57 -1.84
N LYS A 284 3.93 1.05 -2.34
CA LYS A 284 3.28 0.54 -3.56
C LYS A 284 3.71 1.38 -4.75
N TRP A 285 2.91 2.35 -5.17
CA TRP A 285 3.14 3.04 -6.45
C TRP A 285 4.30 4.03 -6.43
N LEU A 286 4.60 4.67 -5.30
CA LEU A 286 5.74 5.59 -5.21
C LEU A 286 7.10 4.85 -5.17
N ASN A 287 7.08 3.51 -5.06
CA ASN A 287 8.28 2.68 -5.10
C ASN A 287 9.34 3.10 -4.06
N VAL A 288 8.93 3.33 -2.83
CA VAL A 288 9.84 3.43 -1.69
C VAL A 288 10.01 2.07 -1.02
N PRO A 289 11.13 1.80 -0.34
CA PRO A 289 11.32 0.53 0.37
C PRO A 289 10.26 0.29 1.45
N TYR A 290 9.97 -0.98 1.74
CA TYR A 290 9.16 -1.37 2.90
C TYR A 290 9.82 -0.91 4.19
N ASP A 291 9.06 -0.37 5.15
CA ASP A 291 7.60 -0.17 5.08
C ASP A 291 7.27 1.33 5.03
N SER A 292 6.24 1.73 4.29
CA SER A 292 5.81 3.13 4.20
C SER A 292 4.36 3.25 3.72
N GLY A 293 3.48 3.70 4.61
CA GLY A 293 2.11 4.09 4.32
C GLY A 293 1.83 5.49 4.85
N VAL A 294 0.72 6.08 4.45
CA VAL A 294 0.32 7.43 4.85
C VAL A 294 -1.17 7.46 5.16
N ALA A 295 -1.51 8.05 6.30
CA ALA A 295 -2.88 8.43 6.64
C ALA A 295 -3.03 9.94 6.50
N PHE A 296 -4.12 10.39 5.88
CA PHE A 296 -4.53 11.80 5.86
C PHE A 296 -5.93 11.93 6.46
N VAL A 297 -6.14 12.97 7.24
CA VAL A 297 -7.43 13.30 7.87
C VAL A 297 -7.69 14.79 7.71
N ARG A 298 -8.91 15.14 7.26
CA ARG A 298 -9.32 16.51 7.04
C ARG A 298 -9.33 17.30 8.34
N ASP A 299 -9.94 16.75 9.38
CA ASP A 299 -10.01 17.34 10.71
C ASP A 299 -8.75 16.96 11.51
N SER A 300 -7.81 17.92 11.56
CA SER A 300 -6.56 17.78 12.31
C SER A 300 -6.80 17.57 13.82
N ASP A 301 -7.84 18.19 14.38
CA ASP A 301 -8.10 18.12 15.81
C ASP A 301 -8.69 16.75 16.18
N ALA A 302 -9.56 16.20 15.34
CA ALA A 302 -10.05 14.84 15.50
C ALA A 302 -8.92 13.79 15.42
N LEU A 303 -7.94 13.98 14.52
CA LEU A 303 -6.78 13.10 14.44
C LEU A 303 -5.90 13.21 15.68
N ARG A 304 -5.62 14.42 16.14
CA ARG A 304 -4.83 14.65 17.36
C ARG A 304 -5.55 14.11 18.61
N ALA A 305 -6.85 14.34 18.73
CA ALA A 305 -7.64 13.80 19.82
C ALA A 305 -7.53 12.27 19.93
N ALA A 306 -7.53 11.59 18.78
CA ALA A 306 -7.43 10.13 18.71
C ALA A 306 -6.02 9.57 18.93
N MET A 307 -4.95 10.35 18.70
CA MET A 307 -3.56 9.87 18.64
C MET A 307 -2.65 10.48 19.71
N ALA A 308 -2.83 11.76 20.04
CA ALA A 308 -1.91 12.44 20.94
C ALA A 308 -2.02 11.92 22.37
N VAL A 309 -0.87 11.78 23.04
CA VAL A 309 -0.76 11.40 24.45
C VAL A 309 -0.07 12.52 25.21
N THR A 310 -0.67 12.95 26.33
CA THR A 310 -0.03 13.87 27.27
C THR A 310 0.68 13.09 28.37
N ALA A 311 1.95 13.39 28.60
CA ALA A 311 2.71 12.90 29.76
C ALA A 311 3.63 14.00 30.27
N GLU A 312 3.94 13.97 31.57
CA GLU A 312 4.75 15.01 32.23
C GLU A 312 6.13 15.25 31.60
N TYR A 313 6.70 14.21 30.96
CA TYR A 313 8.00 14.28 30.26
C TYR A 313 7.88 14.67 28.79
N LEU A 314 6.67 14.79 28.24
CA LEU A 314 6.46 15.20 26.85
C LEU A 314 6.26 16.72 26.79
N PRO A 315 6.94 17.42 25.86
CA PRO A 315 6.72 18.85 25.69
C PRO A 315 5.29 19.13 25.24
N THR A 316 4.52 19.83 26.07
CA THR A 316 3.13 20.22 25.76
C THR A 316 3.01 21.50 24.93
N ASP A 317 4.05 22.33 24.91
CA ASP A 317 4.04 23.69 24.35
C ASP A 317 4.98 23.85 23.14
N SER A 318 5.16 22.82 22.31
CA SER A 318 5.96 23.01 21.11
C SER A 318 5.19 23.78 20.04
N VAL A 319 5.73 24.93 19.60
CA VAL A 319 5.26 25.66 18.42
C VAL A 319 5.37 24.80 17.15
N GLN A 320 6.21 23.79 17.21
CA GLN A 320 6.49 22.88 16.10
C GLN A 320 5.68 21.59 16.21
N ARG A 321 5.33 21.02 15.06
CA ARG A 321 4.57 19.78 14.95
C ARG A 321 5.39 18.60 15.47
N ASN A 322 4.87 17.88 16.45
CA ASN A 322 5.39 16.56 16.84
C ASN A 322 4.74 15.47 15.98
N PRO A 323 5.52 14.69 15.24
CA PRO A 323 4.96 13.61 14.40
C PRO A 323 4.10 12.59 15.17
N SER A 324 4.48 12.24 16.40
CA SER A 324 3.76 11.28 17.25
C SER A 324 2.34 11.70 17.64
N ASP A 325 2.01 13.00 17.58
CA ASP A 325 0.64 13.47 17.86
C ASP A 325 -0.38 13.06 16.79
N TYR A 326 0.07 12.47 15.68
CA TYR A 326 -0.74 12.15 14.50
C TYR A 326 -0.70 10.67 14.11
N THR A 327 -0.07 9.82 14.91
CA THR A 327 0.16 8.40 14.61
C THR A 327 0.08 7.56 15.88
N PRO A 328 -0.27 6.26 15.81
CA PRO A 328 -0.31 5.39 16.98
C PRO A 328 1.06 5.15 17.64
N GLU A 329 2.17 5.41 16.93
CA GLU A 329 3.51 5.10 17.41
C GLU A 329 4.18 6.36 17.99
N LEU A 330 4.71 6.24 19.23
CA LEU A 330 5.56 7.27 19.82
C LEU A 330 7.02 7.11 19.33
N SER A 331 7.57 5.91 19.45
CA SER A 331 8.89 5.57 18.92
C SER A 331 8.73 5.03 17.51
N ARG A 332 9.31 5.71 16.52
CA ARG A 332 9.08 5.41 15.11
C ARG A 332 10.26 5.73 14.20
N ARG A 333 10.38 4.97 13.13
CA ARG A 333 11.34 5.20 12.06
C ARG A 333 10.99 6.49 11.28
N ALA A 334 12.01 7.16 10.74
CA ALA A 334 11.87 8.37 9.93
C ALA A 334 11.43 8.07 8.48
N ARG A 335 10.22 7.48 8.29
CA ARG A 335 9.68 7.05 6.98
C ARG A 335 9.49 8.20 5.97
N GLY A 336 9.44 9.43 6.42
CA GLY A 336 9.34 10.60 5.55
C GLY A 336 10.58 10.83 4.69
N VAL A 337 11.75 10.29 5.07
CA VAL A 337 13.03 10.51 4.38
C VAL A 337 13.01 9.88 2.98
N GLU A 338 12.59 8.63 2.86
CA GLU A 338 12.51 7.93 1.58
C GLU A 338 11.45 8.53 0.67
N VAL A 339 10.32 8.95 1.23
CA VAL A 339 9.23 9.59 0.47
C VAL A 339 9.66 10.96 -0.04
N TRP A 340 10.35 11.76 0.79
CA TRP A 340 10.94 13.03 0.37
C TRP A 340 11.91 12.82 -0.80
N ALA A 341 12.79 11.81 -0.69
CA ALA A 341 13.78 11.48 -1.72
C ALA A 341 13.11 11.03 -3.03
N ALA A 342 12.05 10.21 -2.95
CA ALA A 342 11.28 9.76 -4.11
C ALA A 342 10.65 10.95 -4.86
N LEU A 343 9.94 11.82 -4.11
CA LEU A 343 9.24 12.96 -4.71
C LEU A 343 10.21 13.99 -5.29
N LEU A 344 11.35 14.21 -4.64
CA LEU A 344 12.37 15.11 -5.17
C LEU A 344 13.05 14.55 -6.43
N ALA A 345 13.33 13.24 -6.44
CA ALA A 345 14.00 12.58 -7.58
C ALA A 345 13.10 12.48 -8.81
N LEU A 346 11.82 12.21 -8.63
CA LEU A 346 10.85 12.06 -9.74
C LEU A 346 10.27 13.40 -10.17
N GLY A 347 10.03 14.32 -9.25
CA GLY A 347 9.20 15.49 -9.51
C GLY A 347 7.77 15.09 -9.88
N ARG A 348 6.93 16.04 -10.25
CA ARG A 348 5.56 15.76 -10.73
C ARG A 348 5.56 14.95 -12.01
N ASP A 349 6.38 15.37 -12.98
CA ASP A 349 6.41 14.77 -14.31
C ASP A 349 6.85 13.30 -14.25
N GLY A 350 7.83 12.96 -13.37
CA GLY A 350 8.28 11.58 -13.20
C GLY A 350 7.25 10.70 -12.49
N VAL A 351 6.46 11.24 -11.55
CA VAL A 351 5.36 10.48 -10.93
C VAL A 351 4.22 10.29 -11.93
N ASP A 352 3.82 11.33 -12.69
CA ASP A 352 2.80 11.24 -13.74
C ASP A 352 3.19 10.19 -14.80
N GLU A 353 4.41 10.28 -15.34
CA GLU A 353 4.91 9.32 -16.33
C GLU A 353 4.91 7.89 -15.81
N MET A 354 5.38 7.67 -14.58
CA MET A 354 5.42 6.34 -13.97
C MET A 354 4.02 5.75 -13.83
N VAL A 355 3.03 6.51 -13.36
CA VAL A 355 1.64 6.06 -13.21
C VAL A 355 1.03 5.77 -14.59
N ALA A 356 1.17 6.68 -15.54
CA ALA A 356 0.64 6.54 -16.90
C ALA A 356 1.27 5.33 -17.62
N ARG A 357 2.60 5.15 -17.51
CA ARG A 357 3.33 4.01 -18.08
C ARG A 357 2.83 2.67 -17.54
N HIS A 358 2.68 2.52 -16.23
CA HIS A 358 2.18 1.29 -15.65
C HIS A 358 0.74 0.95 -16.11
N CYS A 359 -0.11 1.95 -16.29
CA CYS A 359 -1.45 1.77 -16.85
C CYS A 359 -1.40 1.34 -18.34
N ARG A 360 -0.49 1.92 -19.15
CA ARG A 360 -0.27 1.48 -20.54
C ARG A 360 0.24 0.04 -20.59
N GLN A 361 1.18 -0.31 -19.75
CA GLN A 361 1.75 -1.67 -19.62
C GLN A 361 0.69 -2.71 -19.19
N ALA A 362 -0.20 -2.36 -18.27
CA ALA A 362 -1.32 -3.23 -17.90
C ALA A 362 -2.27 -3.49 -19.08
N ARG A 363 -2.64 -2.43 -19.82
CA ARG A 363 -3.42 -2.57 -21.06
C ARG A 363 -2.69 -3.43 -22.09
N ARG A 364 -1.36 -3.34 -22.18
CA ARG A 364 -0.55 -4.17 -23.08
C ARG A 364 -0.61 -5.65 -22.70
N PHE A 365 -0.51 -6.00 -21.40
CA PHE A 365 -0.74 -7.37 -20.92
C PHE A 365 -2.12 -7.89 -21.36
N ALA A 366 -3.17 -7.12 -21.11
CA ALA A 366 -4.53 -7.51 -21.48
C ALA A 366 -4.67 -7.75 -22.98
N GLN A 367 -4.13 -6.88 -23.82
CA GLN A 367 -4.12 -7.03 -25.28
C GLN A 367 -3.40 -8.31 -25.74
N ARG A 368 -2.18 -8.57 -25.19
CA ARG A 368 -1.40 -9.76 -25.54
C ARG A 368 -2.11 -11.07 -25.14
N LEU A 369 -2.65 -11.12 -23.92
CA LEU A 369 -3.33 -12.29 -23.39
C LEU A 369 -4.68 -12.53 -24.11
N SER A 370 -5.44 -11.47 -24.39
CA SER A 370 -6.69 -11.57 -25.17
C SER A 370 -6.43 -12.02 -26.62
N ALA A 371 -5.37 -11.52 -27.27
CA ALA A 371 -4.97 -11.97 -28.60
C ALA A 371 -4.58 -13.47 -28.63
N ALA A 372 -4.09 -14.00 -27.50
CA ALA A 372 -3.83 -15.42 -27.32
C ALA A 372 -5.07 -16.25 -26.94
N GLN A 373 -6.27 -15.63 -26.97
CA GLN A 373 -7.59 -16.21 -26.68
C GLN A 373 -7.81 -16.55 -25.19
N PHE A 374 -7.15 -15.83 -24.27
CA PHE A 374 -7.47 -15.88 -22.83
C PHE A 374 -8.46 -14.77 -22.48
N GLU A 375 -9.39 -15.08 -21.56
CA GLU A 375 -10.45 -14.16 -21.16
C GLU A 375 -9.93 -13.13 -20.15
N ILE A 376 -10.14 -11.84 -20.42
CA ILE A 376 -9.87 -10.75 -19.49
C ILE A 376 -11.18 -10.37 -18.79
N LEU A 377 -11.17 -10.33 -17.44
CA LEU A 377 -12.39 -10.15 -16.63
C LEU A 377 -12.70 -8.70 -16.27
N ASN A 378 -11.75 -7.80 -16.36
CA ASN A 378 -11.92 -6.41 -15.94
C ASN A 378 -11.67 -5.43 -17.09
N ASP A 379 -12.16 -4.21 -16.93
CA ASP A 379 -12.05 -3.13 -17.93
C ASP A 379 -10.62 -2.55 -18.06
N VAL A 380 -9.69 -2.99 -17.21
CA VAL A 380 -8.27 -2.53 -17.17
C VAL A 380 -8.15 -1.01 -17.17
N VAL A 381 -8.90 -0.38 -16.28
CA VAL A 381 -8.95 1.08 -16.15
C VAL A 381 -7.70 1.66 -15.50
N LEU A 382 -6.97 0.84 -14.74
CA LEU A 382 -5.76 1.24 -14.02
C LEU A 382 -4.62 0.24 -14.32
N ASN A 383 -3.91 -0.23 -13.31
CA ASN A 383 -2.73 -1.11 -13.43
C ASN A 383 -3.00 -2.59 -13.09
N GLN A 384 -4.26 -3.01 -13.02
CA GLN A 384 -4.68 -4.36 -12.68
C GLN A 384 -5.24 -5.10 -13.90
N VAL A 385 -4.82 -6.35 -14.09
CA VAL A 385 -5.37 -7.24 -15.12
C VAL A 385 -5.80 -8.54 -14.48
N LEU A 386 -7.05 -8.97 -14.73
CA LEU A 386 -7.56 -10.28 -14.35
C LEU A 386 -7.68 -11.14 -15.59
N VAL A 387 -7.04 -12.32 -15.58
CA VAL A 387 -7.07 -13.24 -16.72
C VAL A 387 -7.42 -14.64 -16.29
N LEU A 388 -8.22 -15.32 -17.11
CA LEU A 388 -8.55 -16.74 -17.00
C LEU A 388 -7.81 -17.55 -18.06
N PHE A 389 -7.37 -18.76 -17.66
CA PHE A 389 -6.76 -19.72 -18.58
C PHE A 389 -7.66 -20.93 -18.86
N GLY A 390 -8.95 -20.82 -18.60
CA GLY A 390 -9.97 -21.87 -18.69
C GLY A 390 -10.77 -21.95 -17.39
N ASP A 391 -11.10 -23.17 -16.94
CA ASP A 391 -11.77 -23.38 -15.66
C ASP A 391 -10.84 -23.05 -14.46
N ALA A 392 -11.40 -23.15 -13.25
CA ALA A 392 -10.69 -22.82 -12.01
C ALA A 392 -9.46 -23.70 -11.77
N GLU A 393 -9.57 -25.00 -12.08
CA GLU A 393 -8.50 -25.96 -11.86
C GLU A 393 -7.34 -25.71 -12.83
N ARG A 394 -7.64 -25.58 -14.11
CA ARG A 394 -6.62 -25.25 -15.14
C ARG A 394 -5.96 -23.91 -14.86
N THR A 395 -6.74 -22.88 -14.52
CA THR A 395 -6.20 -21.57 -14.17
C THR A 395 -5.23 -21.68 -13.00
N THR A 396 -5.56 -22.44 -11.96
CA THR A 396 -4.66 -22.67 -10.81
C THR A 396 -3.37 -23.38 -11.22
N ARG A 397 -3.45 -24.44 -12.05
CA ARG A 397 -2.26 -25.15 -12.54
C ARG A 397 -1.37 -24.25 -13.42
N VAL A 398 -1.96 -23.44 -14.28
CA VAL A 398 -1.23 -22.50 -15.13
C VAL A 398 -0.47 -21.46 -14.29
N ILE A 399 -1.13 -20.88 -13.28
CA ILE A 399 -0.49 -19.90 -12.38
C ILE A 399 0.71 -20.52 -11.67
N ALA A 400 0.53 -21.73 -11.10
CA ALA A 400 1.62 -22.43 -10.42
C ALA A 400 2.78 -22.74 -11.39
N ALA A 401 2.49 -23.14 -12.62
CA ALA A 401 3.49 -23.40 -13.64
C ALA A 401 4.26 -22.12 -14.07
N ILE A 402 3.57 -20.97 -14.22
CA ILE A 402 4.20 -19.67 -14.50
C ILE A 402 5.15 -19.29 -13.36
N GLN A 403 4.71 -19.40 -12.11
CA GLN A 403 5.53 -19.11 -10.94
C GLN A 403 6.75 -20.03 -10.84
N ALA A 404 6.60 -21.29 -11.18
CA ALA A 404 7.68 -22.29 -11.19
C ALA A 404 8.66 -22.07 -12.35
N GLU A 405 8.18 -21.62 -13.52
CA GLU A 405 9.03 -21.32 -14.68
C GLU A 405 9.96 -20.14 -14.39
N GLY A 406 9.48 -19.13 -13.65
CA GLY A 406 10.30 -18.13 -12.98
C GLY A 406 10.70 -16.90 -13.83
N THR A 407 10.28 -16.77 -15.07
CA THR A 407 10.47 -15.54 -15.87
C THR A 407 9.76 -14.36 -15.25
N CYS A 408 8.52 -14.57 -14.75
CA CYS A 408 7.72 -13.58 -14.06
C CYS A 408 6.91 -14.24 -12.94
N TRP A 409 6.26 -13.40 -12.13
CA TRP A 409 5.38 -13.87 -11.06
C TRP A 409 4.09 -13.05 -11.02
N ALA A 410 2.95 -13.72 -10.99
CA ALA A 410 1.62 -13.12 -10.78
C ALA A 410 0.82 -14.00 -9.83
N GLY A 411 -0.13 -13.41 -9.11
CA GLY A 411 -0.86 -14.11 -8.04
C GLY A 411 -2.22 -14.65 -8.48
N ILE A 412 -2.70 -15.64 -7.74
CA ILE A 412 -4.09 -16.14 -7.85
C ILE A 412 -5.04 -15.21 -7.09
N THR A 413 -6.25 -15.07 -7.60
CA THR A 413 -7.37 -14.41 -6.92
C THR A 413 -8.68 -15.10 -7.26
N VAL A 414 -9.72 -14.83 -6.45
CA VAL A 414 -11.10 -15.18 -6.78
C VAL A 414 -11.87 -13.88 -6.97
N TRP A 415 -12.41 -13.68 -8.15
CA TRP A 415 -13.20 -12.51 -8.50
C TRP A 415 -14.63 -12.95 -8.85
N GLN A 416 -15.60 -12.52 -8.02
CA GLN A 416 -17.02 -12.85 -8.20
C GLN A 416 -17.28 -14.34 -8.49
N GLY A 417 -16.62 -15.22 -7.71
CA GLY A 417 -16.73 -16.69 -7.83
C GLY A 417 -15.86 -17.32 -8.93
N ARG A 418 -15.11 -16.53 -9.70
CA ARG A 418 -14.22 -17.01 -10.76
C ARG A 418 -12.76 -16.96 -10.33
N THR A 419 -12.05 -18.07 -10.42
CA THR A 419 -10.60 -18.13 -10.14
C THR A 419 -9.82 -17.52 -11.30
N ALA A 420 -9.02 -16.51 -11.03
CA ALA A 420 -8.26 -15.79 -12.03
C ALA A 420 -6.79 -15.56 -11.61
N MET A 421 -5.91 -15.33 -12.56
CA MET A 421 -4.60 -14.72 -12.32
C MET A 421 -4.75 -13.21 -12.28
N ARG A 422 -4.16 -12.59 -11.28
CA ARG A 422 -4.08 -11.12 -11.18
C ARG A 422 -2.66 -10.63 -11.44
N ILE A 423 -2.53 -9.75 -12.42
CA ILE A 423 -1.31 -9.04 -12.79
C ILE A 423 -1.43 -7.60 -12.28
N SER A 424 -0.48 -7.16 -11.48
CA SER A 424 -0.41 -5.80 -10.92
C SER A 424 0.88 -5.13 -11.41
N VAL A 425 0.79 -4.20 -12.36
CA VAL A 425 1.97 -3.53 -12.91
C VAL A 425 2.24 -2.28 -12.09
N ILE A 426 3.35 -2.26 -11.34
CA ILE A 426 3.60 -1.16 -10.40
C ILE A 426 5.09 -0.90 -10.10
N SER A 427 6.01 -1.76 -10.56
CA SER A 427 7.45 -1.54 -10.36
C SER A 427 8.00 -0.50 -11.32
N TRP A 428 8.73 0.48 -10.80
CA TRP A 428 9.41 1.50 -11.58
C TRP A 428 10.37 0.91 -12.63
N ALA A 429 10.95 -0.27 -12.31
CA ALA A 429 11.92 -0.95 -13.14
C ALA A 429 11.30 -1.71 -14.34
N THR A 430 9.96 -1.90 -14.35
CA THR A 430 9.28 -2.62 -15.43
C THR A 430 9.37 -1.84 -16.74
N THR A 431 10.00 -2.43 -17.75
CA THR A 431 10.06 -1.93 -19.12
C THR A 431 8.98 -2.56 -20.00
N ASP A 432 8.77 -2.01 -21.19
CA ASP A 432 7.85 -2.62 -22.16
C ASP A 432 8.37 -3.97 -22.66
N GLU A 433 9.70 -4.17 -22.72
CA GLU A 433 10.32 -5.45 -23.03
C GLU A 433 10.05 -6.49 -21.94
N ASP A 434 10.07 -6.11 -20.65
CA ASP A 434 9.69 -7.00 -19.54
C ASP A 434 8.24 -7.43 -19.64
N VAL A 435 7.35 -6.55 -20.08
CA VAL A 435 5.93 -6.87 -20.33
C VAL A 435 5.80 -7.90 -21.43
N GLU A 436 6.48 -7.70 -22.59
CA GLU A 436 6.45 -8.65 -23.72
C GLU A 436 7.03 -10.00 -23.31
N ARG A 437 8.21 -10.02 -22.68
CA ARG A 437 8.88 -11.23 -22.18
C ARG A 437 7.99 -12.01 -21.22
N SER A 438 7.31 -11.29 -20.30
CA SER A 438 6.42 -11.92 -19.32
C SER A 438 5.14 -12.46 -19.95
N ALA A 439 4.52 -11.69 -20.86
CA ALA A 439 3.33 -12.13 -21.59
C ALA A 439 3.63 -13.38 -22.45
N ASP A 440 4.77 -13.41 -23.13
CA ASP A 440 5.21 -14.57 -23.92
C ASP A 440 5.43 -15.81 -23.04
N ALA A 441 6.04 -15.64 -21.87
CA ALA A 441 6.20 -16.74 -20.91
C ALA A 441 4.85 -17.24 -20.42
N MET A 442 3.93 -16.36 -20.03
CA MET A 442 2.58 -16.72 -19.60
C MET A 442 1.81 -17.49 -20.69
N ILE A 443 1.84 -17.01 -21.93
CA ILE A 443 1.17 -17.65 -23.08
C ILE A 443 1.76 -19.03 -23.37
N ARG A 444 3.08 -19.14 -23.43
CA ARG A 444 3.81 -20.40 -23.67
C ARG A 444 3.48 -21.44 -22.60
N VAL A 445 3.57 -21.05 -21.32
CA VAL A 445 3.26 -21.95 -20.20
C VAL A 445 1.79 -22.36 -20.20
N ALA A 446 0.87 -21.43 -20.41
CA ALA A 446 -0.57 -21.74 -20.44
C ALA A 446 -0.96 -22.70 -21.55
N ARG A 447 -0.24 -22.67 -22.70
CA ARG A 447 -0.44 -23.62 -23.80
C ARG A 447 0.18 -25.00 -23.54
N SER A 448 1.21 -25.10 -22.72
CA SER A 448 1.85 -26.38 -22.35
C SER A 448 1.10 -27.14 -21.25
N VAL A 449 0.29 -26.45 -20.44
CA VAL A 449 -0.53 -27.09 -19.39
C VAL A 449 -1.78 -27.68 -20.04
N SER A 450 -1.91 -28.99 -19.96
CA SER A 450 -3.08 -29.74 -20.49
C SER A 450 -4.41 -29.21 -19.93
N SER A 451 -5.45 -29.33 -20.76
CA SER A 451 -6.82 -28.99 -20.37
C SER A 451 -7.31 -29.82 -19.21
#